data_cae5a44577c215afb4c6ee2305cc9721
#
_entry.id   cae5a44577c215afb4c6ee2305cc9721
#
_cell.length_a   1.000
_cell.length_b   1.000
_cell.length_c   1.000
_cell.angle_alpha   90.00
_cell.angle_beta   90.00
_cell.angle_gamma   90.00
#
_symmetry.space_group_name_H-M   'P 1'
#
loop_
_entity.id
_entity.type
_entity.pdbx_description
1 polymer ?
#
loop_
_entity_poly.entity_id
_entity_poly.type
_entity_poly.pdbx_seq_one_letter_code
_entity_poly.pdbx_strand_id
1 'polypeptide(L)'
;MNRTICLIITSLIITNLLGCKNFSSSYVYLPPNEAKYDNEVFIDRPFSVVWDELIEQLSKSIFVISNFEKASSGIIDLLFSTDTPGEYVDCGRTTWTHKNRSDKEVRIYKTAESSTYKNAHGGGTFRSSPIIESVIRETSLEGRINIFVAPEGDGTRITVNCRYTFKVNISGDYERQNVYGGVKERGSLPSSSSEIIFLNTIQVKKNNWETSGEPENTKCYSTGKLEQEILNLIKQ
;
A
#
# COMPACT_ATOMS: atom_id res chain seq x y z
N MET A 1 -5.18 -56.88 37.08
CA MET A 1 -5.40 -55.49 36.65
C MET A 1 -5.93 -55.56 35.21
N ASN A 2 -7.20 -55.25 35.01
CA ASN A 2 -7.92 -55.62 33.81
C ASN A 2 -7.46 -54.83 32.58
N ARG A 3 -7.22 -55.52 31.46
CA ARG A 3 -6.84 -54.94 30.15
C ARG A 3 -7.83 -53.83 29.67
N THR A 4 -9.09 -53.93 30.08
CA THR A 4 -10.15 -52.95 29.75
C THR A 4 -9.95 -51.58 30.45
N ILE A 5 -9.39 -51.57 31.66
CA ILE A 5 -9.10 -50.33 32.42
C ILE A 5 -7.90 -49.60 31.78
N CYS A 6 -6.92 -50.31 31.27
CA CYS A 6 -5.76 -49.73 30.61
C CYS A 6 -6.17 -49.04 29.26
N LEU A 7 -7.11 -49.63 28.51
CA LEU A 7 -7.63 -49.07 27.25
C LEU A 7 -8.48 -47.81 27.45
N ILE A 8 -9.23 -47.72 28.53
CA ILE A 8 -10.04 -46.52 28.85
C ILE A 8 -9.13 -45.38 29.29
N ILE A 9 -8.10 -45.63 30.07
CA ILE A 9 -7.14 -44.59 30.50
C ILE A 9 -6.34 -44.06 29.32
N THR A 10 -5.92 -44.90 28.37
CA THR A 10 -5.23 -44.47 27.16
C THR A 10 -6.13 -43.65 26.24
N SER A 11 -7.41 -43.99 26.11
CA SER A 11 -8.36 -43.23 25.33
C SER A 11 -8.66 -41.84 25.93
N LEU A 12 -8.69 -41.70 27.25
CA LEU A 12 -8.91 -40.45 27.94
C LEU A 12 -7.74 -39.48 27.84
N ILE A 13 -6.49 -40.00 27.73
CA ILE A 13 -5.29 -39.19 27.57
C ILE A 13 -5.16 -38.65 26.17
N ILE A 14 -5.60 -39.38 25.13
CA ILE A 14 -5.53 -38.97 23.72
C ILE A 14 -6.52 -37.83 23.42
N THR A 15 -7.66 -37.76 24.08
CA THR A 15 -8.65 -36.69 23.87
C THR A 15 -8.25 -35.34 24.45
N ASN A 16 -7.28 -35.28 25.40
CA ASN A 16 -6.79 -34.02 25.96
C ASN A 16 -5.65 -33.36 25.17
N LEU A 17 -5.09 -34.04 24.15
CA LEU A 17 -4.01 -33.49 23.33
C LEU A 17 -4.47 -32.62 22.14
N LEU A 18 -5.78 -32.52 21.88
CA LEU A 18 -6.35 -31.81 20.74
C LEU A 18 -6.77 -30.36 21.03
N GLY A 19 -6.42 -29.81 22.18
CA GLY A 19 -6.94 -28.54 22.71
C GLY A 19 -6.04 -27.31 22.59
N CYS A 20 -4.92 -27.34 21.90
CA CYS A 20 -4.08 -26.13 21.74
C CYS A 20 -4.70 -25.19 20.69
N LYS A 21 -5.58 -24.31 21.12
CA LYS A 21 -6.08 -23.21 20.27
C LYS A 21 -5.00 -22.12 20.19
N ASN A 22 -4.38 -22.00 19.04
CA ASN A 22 -3.29 -21.09 18.79
C ASN A 22 -3.79 -19.69 18.39
N PHE A 23 -3.10 -18.65 18.87
CA PHE A 23 -3.19 -17.32 18.29
C PHE A 23 -2.40 -17.34 16.96
N SER A 24 -3.01 -16.83 15.90
CA SER A 24 -2.31 -16.72 14.63
C SER A 24 -2.87 -15.58 13.79
N SER A 25 -2.00 -14.94 13.03
CA SER A 25 -2.41 -14.01 11.96
C SER A 25 -1.83 -14.50 10.64
N SER A 26 -2.56 -14.27 9.57
CA SER A 26 -2.13 -14.61 8.22
C SER A 26 -2.60 -13.56 7.23
N TYR A 27 -1.85 -13.39 6.15
CA TYR A 27 -2.11 -12.45 5.06
C TYR A 27 -2.22 -13.20 3.75
N VAL A 28 -3.19 -12.80 2.94
CA VAL A 28 -3.32 -13.23 1.54
C VAL A 28 -3.37 -11.97 0.70
N TYR A 29 -2.39 -11.79 -0.15
CA TYR A 29 -2.29 -10.66 -1.06
C TYR A 29 -2.82 -11.03 -2.45
N LEU A 30 -3.72 -10.20 -2.98
CA LEU A 30 -4.20 -10.25 -4.36
C LEU A 30 -3.62 -9.05 -5.10
N PRO A 31 -2.72 -9.27 -6.08
CA PRO A 31 -2.12 -8.17 -6.84
C PRO A 31 -3.16 -7.40 -7.65
N PRO A 32 -2.90 -6.13 -7.98
CA PRO A 32 -3.76 -5.33 -8.84
C PRO A 32 -3.66 -5.79 -10.29
N ASN A 33 -4.68 -5.42 -11.08
CA ASN A 33 -4.59 -5.49 -12.53
C ASN A 33 -3.93 -4.21 -13.06
N GLU A 34 -3.09 -4.34 -14.08
CA GLU A 34 -2.53 -3.21 -14.79
C GLU A 34 -3.64 -2.45 -15.52
N ALA A 35 -3.83 -1.17 -15.19
CA ALA A 35 -4.76 -0.31 -15.90
C ALA A 35 -4.10 0.27 -17.15
N LYS A 36 -4.84 0.29 -18.26
CA LYS A 36 -4.43 1.02 -19.47
C LYS A 36 -5.14 2.36 -19.48
N TYR A 37 -4.40 3.43 -19.66
CA TYR A 37 -4.91 4.78 -19.79
C TYR A 37 -4.06 5.58 -20.76
N ASP A 38 -4.67 6.60 -21.35
CA ASP A 38 -3.96 7.52 -22.24
C ASP A 38 -3.26 8.59 -21.39
N ASN A 39 -1.96 8.74 -21.57
CA ASN A 39 -1.16 9.77 -20.91
C ASN A 39 -0.75 10.89 -21.86
N GLU A 40 -1.40 10.99 -23.02
CA GLU A 40 -1.17 12.03 -24.01
C GLU A 40 -2.47 12.58 -24.58
N VAL A 41 -2.39 13.80 -25.11
CA VAL A 41 -3.47 14.46 -25.86
C VAL A 41 -2.91 15.31 -26.97
N PHE A 42 -3.64 15.36 -28.08
CA PHE A 42 -3.42 16.34 -29.15
C PHE A 42 -4.44 17.47 -29.01
N ILE A 43 -3.96 18.71 -29.08
CA ILE A 43 -4.76 19.95 -29.04
C ILE A 43 -4.59 20.67 -30.37
N ASP A 44 -5.69 20.92 -31.07
CA ASP A 44 -5.71 21.64 -32.35
C ASP A 44 -5.58 23.15 -32.12
N ARG A 45 -4.46 23.55 -31.52
CA ARG A 45 -4.07 24.95 -31.27
C ARG A 45 -2.55 25.08 -31.25
N PRO A 46 -2.01 26.26 -31.62
CA PRO A 46 -0.57 26.48 -31.66
C PRO A 46 0.11 26.27 -30.30
N PHE A 47 1.33 25.74 -30.34
CA PHE A 47 2.15 25.45 -29.16
C PHE A 47 2.27 26.63 -28.17
N SER A 48 2.48 27.85 -28.67
CA SER A 48 2.61 29.03 -27.80
C SER A 48 1.37 29.32 -26.97
N VAL A 49 0.19 29.15 -27.55
CA VAL A 49 -1.10 29.38 -26.88
C VAL A 49 -1.33 28.30 -25.82
N VAL A 50 -1.16 27.05 -26.22
CA VAL A 50 -1.35 25.89 -25.31
C VAL A 50 -0.37 25.94 -24.15
N TRP A 51 0.88 26.31 -24.41
CA TRP A 51 1.90 26.45 -23.37
C TRP A 51 1.52 27.48 -22.31
N ASP A 52 1.16 28.68 -22.74
CA ASP A 52 0.87 29.79 -21.85
C ASP A 52 -0.38 29.47 -20.98
N GLU A 53 -1.41 28.88 -21.58
CA GLU A 53 -2.59 28.40 -20.85
C GLU A 53 -2.25 27.29 -19.85
N LEU A 54 -1.42 26.32 -20.25
CA LEU A 54 -1.02 25.22 -19.36
C LEU A 54 -0.30 25.74 -18.13
N ILE A 55 0.66 26.65 -18.29
CA ILE A 55 1.39 27.27 -17.16
C ILE A 55 0.40 28.04 -16.27
N GLU A 56 -0.53 28.78 -16.86
CA GLU A 56 -1.56 29.51 -16.09
C GLU A 56 -2.44 28.55 -15.26
N GLN A 57 -2.93 27.45 -15.85
CA GLN A 57 -3.78 26.49 -15.16
C GLN A 57 -3.00 25.73 -14.08
N LEU A 58 -1.78 25.31 -14.36
CA LEU A 58 -0.93 24.64 -13.38
C LEU A 58 -0.61 25.55 -12.18
N SER A 59 -0.41 26.85 -12.42
CA SER A 59 -0.14 27.81 -11.33
C SER A 59 -1.33 28.02 -10.38
N LYS A 60 -2.55 27.69 -10.82
CA LYS A 60 -3.80 27.75 -10.04
C LYS A 60 -4.19 26.42 -9.42
N SER A 61 -3.45 25.34 -9.72
CA SER A 61 -3.73 23.98 -9.28
C SER A 61 -3.03 23.63 -7.96
N ILE A 62 -3.24 22.38 -7.51
CA ILE A 62 -2.56 21.81 -6.33
C ILE A 62 -1.11 21.39 -6.62
N PHE A 63 -0.70 21.42 -7.89
CA PHE A 63 0.65 20.97 -8.28
C PHE A 63 1.70 22.03 -7.99
N VAL A 64 2.85 21.58 -7.51
CA VAL A 64 4.01 22.46 -7.32
C VAL A 64 4.90 22.39 -8.55
N ILE A 65 5.00 23.49 -9.30
CA ILE A 65 5.92 23.59 -10.43
C ILE A 65 7.33 23.67 -9.84
N SER A 66 8.15 22.65 -10.10
CA SER A 66 9.54 22.60 -9.65
C SER A 66 10.52 23.15 -10.68
N ASN A 67 10.20 22.99 -11.95
CA ASN A 67 10.98 23.51 -13.07
C ASN A 67 10.10 23.62 -14.32
N PHE A 68 10.45 24.53 -15.23
CA PHE A 68 9.90 24.56 -16.57
C PHE A 68 10.90 25.20 -17.55
N GLU A 69 10.92 24.70 -18.76
CA GLU A 69 11.76 25.21 -19.86
C GLU A 69 10.94 25.26 -21.14
N LYS A 70 10.99 26.40 -21.83
CA LYS A 70 10.31 26.63 -23.12
C LYS A 70 11.38 26.91 -24.18
N ALA A 71 11.40 26.07 -25.22
CA ALA A 71 12.24 26.25 -26.40
C ALA A 71 11.38 25.98 -27.66
N SER A 72 11.87 25.19 -28.61
CA SER A 72 11.05 24.65 -29.72
C SER A 72 9.99 23.62 -29.26
N SER A 73 10.21 23.03 -28.11
CA SER A 73 9.26 22.25 -27.30
C SER A 73 9.38 22.70 -25.86
N GLY A 74 8.48 22.26 -24.99
CA GLY A 74 8.47 22.63 -23.57
C GLY A 74 8.51 21.42 -22.66
N ILE A 75 9.16 21.57 -21.50
CA ILE A 75 9.17 20.61 -20.41
C ILE A 75 8.72 21.31 -19.14
N ILE A 76 7.82 20.67 -18.37
CA ILE A 76 7.38 21.15 -17.07
C ILE A 76 7.53 19.99 -16.09
N ASP A 77 8.23 20.24 -15.00
CA ASP A 77 8.39 19.30 -13.90
C ASP A 77 7.51 19.73 -12.74
N LEU A 78 6.65 18.83 -12.27
CA LEU A 78 5.75 19.06 -11.13
C LEU A 78 6.07 18.09 -10.00
N LEU A 79 5.76 18.53 -8.79
CA LEU A 79 5.72 17.72 -7.59
C LEU A 79 4.30 17.60 -7.08
N PHE A 80 3.97 16.41 -6.58
CA PHE A 80 2.68 16.06 -6.00
C PHE A 80 2.90 15.17 -4.78
N SER A 81 2.06 15.32 -3.77
CA SER A 81 2.04 14.42 -2.62
C SER A 81 0.62 14.28 -2.07
N THR A 82 0.32 13.09 -1.53
CA THR A 82 -0.97 12.81 -0.89
C THR A 82 -0.83 11.74 0.19
N ASP A 83 -1.67 11.80 1.20
CA ASP A 83 -1.88 10.77 2.24
C ASP A 83 -3.05 9.81 1.91
N THR A 84 -3.69 9.99 0.75
CA THR A 84 -4.73 9.13 0.18
C THR A 84 -4.27 8.44 -1.12
N PRO A 85 -3.19 7.63 -1.09
CA PRO A 85 -2.59 7.05 -2.30
C PRO A 85 -3.57 6.23 -3.13
N GLY A 86 -4.53 5.56 -2.48
CA GLY A 86 -5.51 4.68 -3.13
C GLY A 86 -6.40 5.35 -4.18
N GLU A 87 -6.37 6.69 -4.27
CA GLU A 87 -7.03 7.42 -5.34
C GLU A 87 -6.24 7.42 -6.65
N TYR A 88 -4.92 7.38 -6.57
CA TYR A 88 -4.00 7.56 -7.70
C TYR A 88 -3.28 6.27 -8.10
N VAL A 89 -3.18 5.31 -7.17
CA VAL A 89 -2.50 4.04 -7.41
C VAL A 89 -3.31 2.86 -6.89
N ASP A 90 -3.26 1.75 -7.62
CA ASP A 90 -3.77 0.46 -7.18
C ASP A 90 -2.59 -0.44 -6.81
N CYS A 91 -2.49 -0.79 -5.54
CA CYS A 91 -1.50 -1.73 -5.01
C CYS A 91 -2.14 -3.09 -4.65
N GLY A 92 -3.32 -3.39 -5.19
CA GLY A 92 -4.05 -4.62 -4.91
C GLY A 92 -4.77 -4.61 -3.57
N ARG A 93 -5.14 -5.80 -3.11
CA ARG A 93 -5.91 -6.00 -1.88
C ARG A 93 -5.21 -6.99 -0.98
N THR A 94 -5.28 -6.74 0.31
CA THR A 94 -4.79 -7.66 1.33
C THR A 94 -5.96 -8.18 2.16
N THR A 95 -6.07 -9.50 2.26
CA THR A 95 -6.97 -10.17 3.21
C THR A 95 -6.14 -10.54 4.42
N TRP A 96 -6.44 -9.92 5.53
CA TRP A 96 -5.85 -10.24 6.82
C TRP A 96 -6.81 -11.10 7.64
N THR A 97 -6.28 -12.15 8.25
CA THR A 97 -7.04 -13.05 9.12
C THR A 97 -6.34 -13.15 10.47
N HIS A 98 -7.05 -12.78 11.50
CA HIS A 98 -6.62 -12.96 12.89
C HIS A 98 -7.46 -14.03 13.57
N LYS A 99 -6.79 -14.99 14.19
CA LYS A 99 -7.43 -16.03 15.00
C LYS A 99 -6.99 -15.90 16.43
N ASN A 100 -7.95 -15.86 17.30
CA ASN A 100 -7.78 -15.91 18.74
C ASN A 100 -8.51 -17.18 19.26
N ARG A 101 -8.38 -17.50 20.55
CA ARG A 101 -8.92 -18.73 21.15
C ARG A 101 -10.42 -18.99 20.85
N SER A 102 -11.23 -17.94 20.74
CA SER A 102 -12.69 -18.01 20.56
C SER A 102 -13.18 -17.38 19.26
N ASP A 103 -12.38 -16.49 18.66
CA ASP A 103 -12.82 -15.66 17.54
C ASP A 103 -11.89 -15.75 16.33
N LYS A 104 -12.49 -15.52 15.18
CA LYS A 104 -11.79 -15.30 13.91
C LYS A 104 -12.25 -13.99 13.33
N GLU A 105 -11.33 -13.04 13.19
CA GLU A 105 -11.55 -11.78 12.49
C GLU A 105 -10.94 -11.85 11.11
N VAL A 106 -11.67 -11.40 10.08
CA VAL A 106 -11.19 -11.29 8.71
C VAL A 106 -11.42 -9.86 8.26
N ARG A 107 -10.37 -9.21 7.77
CA ARG A 107 -10.43 -7.87 7.18
C ARG A 107 -9.88 -7.91 5.76
N ILE A 108 -10.54 -7.18 4.88
CA ILE A 108 -10.08 -6.95 3.50
C ILE A 108 -9.87 -5.46 3.35
N TYR A 109 -8.70 -5.06 2.95
CA TYR A 109 -8.37 -3.65 2.70
C TYR A 109 -7.56 -3.50 1.41
N LYS A 110 -7.67 -2.33 0.79
CA LYS A 110 -6.81 -1.98 -0.33
C LYS A 110 -5.40 -1.72 0.19
N THR A 111 -4.40 -2.30 -0.46
CA THR A 111 -3.01 -2.21 -0.02
C THR A 111 -2.46 -0.79 -0.08
N ALA A 112 -3.04 0.08 -0.92
CA ALA A 112 -2.68 1.49 -1.00
C ALA A 112 -3.29 2.37 0.12
N GLU A 113 -4.23 1.85 0.93
CA GLU A 113 -4.89 2.62 1.98
C GLU A 113 -4.22 2.44 3.35
N SER A 114 -4.23 3.48 4.17
CA SER A 114 -3.84 3.40 5.57
C SER A 114 -4.80 2.51 6.36
N SER A 115 -4.30 1.79 7.35
CA SER A 115 -5.10 0.83 8.11
C SER A 115 -4.53 0.59 9.50
N THR A 116 -5.40 0.14 10.42
CA THR A 116 -5.00 -0.38 11.72
C THR A 116 -5.47 -1.82 11.85
N TYR A 117 -4.62 -2.69 12.39
CA TYR A 117 -4.96 -4.10 12.56
C TYR A 117 -4.22 -4.71 13.76
N LYS A 118 -4.62 -5.92 14.16
CA LYS A 118 -3.97 -6.66 15.22
C LYS A 118 -3.28 -7.89 14.66
N ASN A 119 -2.01 -8.06 15.02
CA ASN A 119 -1.29 -9.31 14.83
C ASN A 119 -1.27 -10.09 16.13
N ALA A 120 -1.24 -11.41 16.03
CA ALA A 120 -0.97 -12.25 17.17
C ALA A 120 -0.05 -13.39 16.77
N HIS A 121 0.94 -13.66 17.60
CA HIS A 121 1.86 -14.77 17.43
C HIS A 121 2.27 -15.36 18.79
N GLY A 122 2.74 -16.58 18.77
CA GLY A 122 3.03 -17.33 20.00
C GLY A 122 1.78 -17.93 20.66
N GLY A 123 1.90 -18.43 21.86
CA GLY A 123 0.77 -18.97 22.64
C GLY A 123 0.37 -20.42 22.34
N GLY A 124 1.16 -21.15 21.53
CA GLY A 124 0.86 -22.55 21.17
C GLY A 124 1.19 -23.61 22.23
N THR A 125 1.93 -23.25 23.26
CA THR A 125 2.33 -24.18 24.35
C THR A 125 2.13 -23.54 25.71
N PHE A 126 2.04 -24.36 26.76
CA PHE A 126 1.94 -23.90 28.16
C PHE A 126 3.09 -22.96 28.60
N ARG A 127 4.14 -22.83 27.80
CA ARG A 127 5.34 -22.02 28.11
C ARG A 127 5.46 -20.77 27.24
N SER A 128 4.70 -20.63 26.15
CA SER A 128 4.79 -19.47 25.27
C SER A 128 3.68 -18.47 25.56
N SER A 129 4.04 -17.29 26.01
CA SER A 129 3.12 -16.16 26.18
C SER A 129 2.73 -15.60 24.82
N PRO A 130 1.44 -15.47 24.50
CA PRO A 130 1.03 -14.82 23.25
C PRO A 130 1.43 -13.35 23.25
N ILE A 131 1.88 -12.87 22.11
CA ILE A 131 2.15 -11.46 21.83
C ILE A 131 1.03 -10.97 20.90
N ILE A 132 0.37 -9.90 21.30
CA ILE A 132 -0.63 -9.21 20.50
C ILE A 132 -0.06 -7.84 20.14
N GLU A 133 0.08 -7.57 18.86
CA GLU A 133 0.53 -6.29 18.32
C GLU A 133 -0.68 -5.51 17.81
N SER A 134 -0.76 -4.24 18.19
CA SER A 134 -1.69 -3.26 17.60
C SER A 134 -0.88 -2.44 16.62
N VAL A 135 -1.08 -2.70 15.34
CA VAL A 135 -0.29 -2.11 14.24
C VAL A 135 -1.03 -0.95 13.64
N ILE A 136 -0.34 0.17 13.46
CA ILE A 136 -0.76 1.34 12.70
C ILE A 136 0.07 1.35 11.42
N ARG A 137 -0.62 1.30 10.28
CA ARG A 137 -0.04 1.31 8.95
C ARG A 137 -0.50 2.57 8.24
N GLU A 138 0.43 3.50 8.02
CA GLU A 138 0.21 4.75 7.31
C GLU A 138 0.80 4.67 5.92
N THR A 139 0.05 5.15 4.93
CA THR A 139 0.49 5.16 3.53
C THR A 139 0.52 6.57 2.99
N SER A 140 1.49 6.85 2.14
CA SER A 140 1.61 8.12 1.42
C SER A 140 2.15 7.90 0.01
N LEU A 141 1.88 8.85 -0.87
CA LEU A 141 2.35 8.85 -2.25
C LEU A 141 3.01 10.17 -2.59
N GLU A 142 4.22 10.09 -3.14
CA GLU A 142 4.88 11.20 -3.78
C GLU A 142 4.91 10.96 -5.28
N GLY A 143 4.58 11.98 -6.08
CA GLY A 143 4.64 11.97 -7.53
C GLY A 143 5.64 13.01 -8.04
N ARG A 144 6.51 12.60 -8.96
CA ARG A 144 7.26 13.50 -9.82
C ARG A 144 6.69 13.36 -11.22
N ILE A 145 6.20 14.48 -11.75
CA ILE A 145 5.46 14.52 -12.99
C ILE A 145 6.29 15.31 -13.99
N ASN A 146 6.46 14.73 -15.16
CA ASN A 146 7.15 15.37 -16.28
C ASN A 146 6.14 15.52 -17.42
N ILE A 147 5.85 16.76 -17.79
CA ILE A 147 4.96 17.12 -18.90
C ILE A 147 5.82 17.57 -20.06
N PHE A 148 5.69 16.89 -21.18
CA PHE A 148 6.32 17.26 -22.44
C PHE A 148 5.27 17.86 -23.37
N VAL A 149 5.54 19.06 -23.86
CA VAL A 149 4.67 19.83 -24.77
C VAL A 149 5.42 20.11 -26.04
N ALA A 150 4.93 19.62 -27.17
CA ALA A 150 5.60 19.77 -28.46
C ALA A 150 4.64 20.19 -29.56
N PRO A 151 5.07 21.07 -30.50
CA PRO A 151 4.29 21.33 -31.71
C PRO A 151 4.20 20.05 -32.57
N GLU A 152 3.03 19.81 -33.13
CA GLU A 152 2.76 18.70 -34.04
C GLU A 152 1.82 19.17 -35.16
N GLY A 153 2.36 19.35 -36.37
CA GLY A 153 1.62 20.00 -37.45
C GLY A 153 1.18 21.41 -37.06
N ASP A 154 -0.10 21.70 -37.20
CA ASP A 154 -0.70 23.01 -36.81
C ASP A 154 -1.15 23.02 -35.34
N GLY A 155 -1.02 21.88 -34.63
CA GLY A 155 -1.45 21.73 -33.24
C GLY A 155 -0.29 21.47 -32.28
N THR A 156 -0.68 20.95 -31.10
CA THR A 156 0.25 20.69 -29.98
C THR A 156 -0.05 19.32 -29.38
N ARG A 157 0.99 18.49 -29.23
CA ARG A 157 0.94 17.25 -28.46
C ARG A 157 1.45 17.48 -27.04
N ILE A 158 0.74 16.93 -26.08
CA ILE A 158 1.11 16.97 -24.66
C ILE A 158 1.17 15.54 -24.18
N THR A 159 2.29 15.18 -23.53
CA THR A 159 2.51 13.88 -22.91
C THR A 159 2.83 14.07 -21.44
N VAL A 160 2.15 13.33 -20.57
CA VAL A 160 2.33 13.37 -19.10
C VAL A 160 2.89 12.05 -18.62
N ASN A 161 4.07 12.10 -17.99
CA ASN A 161 4.73 10.94 -17.40
C ASN A 161 4.85 11.13 -15.88
N CYS A 162 4.33 10.20 -15.11
CA CYS A 162 4.37 10.24 -13.66
C CYS A 162 5.30 9.15 -13.11
N ARG A 163 6.22 9.56 -12.24
CA ARG A 163 7.03 8.66 -11.43
C ARG A 163 6.53 8.74 -10.00
N TYR A 164 6.11 7.61 -9.45
CA TYR A 164 5.54 7.51 -8.13
C TYR A 164 6.53 6.90 -7.14
N THR A 165 6.47 7.38 -5.91
CA THR A 165 7.09 6.76 -4.73
C THR A 165 5.98 6.52 -3.72
N PHE A 166 5.54 5.27 -3.63
CA PHE A 166 4.58 4.83 -2.63
C PHE A 166 5.33 4.43 -1.37
N LYS A 167 4.94 5.01 -0.24
CA LYS A 167 5.57 4.78 1.07
C LYS A 167 4.58 4.13 2.02
N VAL A 168 5.09 3.25 2.86
CA VAL A 168 4.34 2.66 3.98
C VAL A 168 5.18 2.78 5.23
N ASN A 169 4.60 3.41 6.25
CA ASN A 169 5.17 3.48 7.58
C ASN A 169 4.37 2.60 8.52
N ILE A 170 5.05 1.78 9.29
CA ILE A 170 4.45 0.90 10.27
C ILE A 170 4.94 1.29 11.63
N SER A 171 4.01 1.45 12.57
CA SER A 171 4.24 1.71 13.97
C SER A 171 3.19 0.97 14.81
N GLY A 172 3.27 1.07 16.11
CA GLY A 172 2.26 0.49 17.00
C GLY A 172 2.81 0.05 18.32
N ASP A 173 2.00 -0.74 19.03
CA ASP A 173 2.33 -1.25 20.35
C ASP A 173 2.12 -2.76 20.42
N TYR A 174 2.78 -3.41 21.37
CA TYR A 174 2.56 -4.81 21.65
C TYR A 174 2.20 -5.06 23.11
N GLU A 175 1.41 -6.11 23.32
CA GLU A 175 1.11 -6.67 24.63
C GLU A 175 1.53 -8.14 24.66
N ARG A 176 2.36 -8.50 25.62
CA ARG A 176 2.63 -9.91 25.95
C ARG A 176 1.68 -10.36 27.05
N GLN A 177 0.92 -11.39 26.80
CA GLN A 177 -0.05 -11.92 27.74
C GLN A 177 0.49 -13.18 28.43
N ASN A 178 0.08 -13.42 29.69
CA ASN A 178 0.28 -14.69 30.33
C ASN A 178 -0.73 -15.74 29.81
N VAL A 179 -0.57 -17.00 30.22
CA VAL A 179 -1.44 -18.12 29.79
C VAL A 179 -2.91 -17.98 30.19
N TYR A 180 -3.20 -17.11 31.14
CA TYR A 180 -4.56 -16.80 31.62
C TYR A 180 -5.16 -15.57 30.97
N GLY A 181 -4.46 -14.90 30.04
CA GLY A 181 -4.93 -13.70 29.33
C GLY A 181 -4.59 -12.37 30.01
N GLY A 182 -3.95 -12.38 31.19
CA GLY A 182 -3.47 -11.14 31.83
C GLY A 182 -2.26 -10.55 31.13
N VAL A 183 -2.20 -9.22 31.04
CA VAL A 183 -1.04 -8.53 30.45
C VAL A 183 0.18 -8.66 31.35
N LYS A 184 1.28 -9.16 30.80
CA LYS A 184 2.57 -9.34 31.47
C LYS A 184 3.54 -8.20 31.15
N GLU A 185 3.50 -7.72 29.91
CA GLU A 185 4.43 -6.73 29.39
C GLU A 185 3.75 -5.91 28.29
N ARG A 186 4.09 -4.64 28.17
CA ARG A 186 3.70 -3.72 27.09
C ARG A 186 4.92 -3.00 26.58
N GLY A 187 4.92 -2.67 25.29
CA GLY A 187 5.96 -1.89 24.67
C GLY A 187 5.55 -1.42 23.28
N SER A 188 6.35 -0.53 22.71
CA SER A 188 6.14 -0.05 21.35
C SER A 188 6.85 -0.96 20.34
N LEU A 189 6.22 -1.14 19.18
CA LEU A 189 6.84 -1.81 18.05
C LEU A 189 7.94 -0.93 17.46
N PRO A 190 9.04 -1.51 16.97
CA PRO A 190 10.00 -0.75 16.17
C PRO A 190 9.29 -0.15 14.95
N SER A 191 9.41 1.16 14.76
CA SER A 191 8.91 1.79 13.53
C SER A 191 9.73 1.31 12.33
N SER A 192 9.03 1.06 11.23
CA SER A 192 9.67 0.66 9.97
C SER A 192 9.04 1.40 8.81
N SER A 193 9.82 1.64 7.77
CA SER A 193 9.39 2.31 6.55
C SER A 193 9.84 1.52 5.33
N SER A 194 8.98 1.46 4.33
CA SER A 194 9.29 0.84 3.05
C SER A 194 8.73 1.63 1.89
N GLU A 195 9.39 1.53 0.73
CA GLU A 195 9.07 2.29 -0.46
C GLU A 195 8.98 1.40 -1.68
N ILE A 196 8.01 1.69 -2.56
CA ILE A 196 7.90 1.13 -3.91
C ILE A 196 7.97 2.28 -4.89
N ILE A 197 8.93 2.21 -5.83
CA ILE A 197 9.11 3.21 -6.88
C ILE A 197 8.68 2.59 -8.21
N PHE A 198 7.83 3.29 -8.96
CA PHE A 198 7.37 2.86 -10.27
C PHE A 198 7.14 4.06 -11.19
N LEU A 199 7.23 3.83 -12.50
CA LEU A 199 7.00 4.82 -13.56
C LEU A 199 5.74 4.43 -14.30
N ASN A 200 4.72 5.30 -14.30
CA ASN A 200 3.41 5.00 -14.88
C ASN A 200 2.90 3.62 -14.40
N THR A 201 2.97 2.61 -15.26
CA THR A 201 2.56 1.23 -14.99
C THR A 201 3.74 0.27 -14.73
N ILE A 202 5.00 0.74 -14.86
CA ILE A 202 6.18 -0.12 -14.76
C ILE A 202 6.84 0.04 -13.39
N GLN A 203 6.91 -1.04 -12.62
CA GLN A 203 7.62 -1.05 -11.36
C GLN A 203 9.14 -0.97 -11.58
N VAL A 204 9.77 0.12 -11.10
CA VAL A 204 11.20 0.38 -11.29
C VAL A 204 12.04 -0.17 -10.15
N LYS A 205 11.55 -0.08 -8.91
CA LYS A 205 12.27 -0.51 -7.72
C LYS A 205 11.32 -0.83 -6.58
N LYS A 206 11.66 -1.88 -5.84
CA LYS A 206 11.04 -2.22 -4.55
C LYS A 206 12.13 -2.29 -3.49
N ASN A 207 11.96 -1.60 -2.37
CA ASN A 207 12.77 -1.81 -1.18
C ASN A 207 12.20 -2.98 -0.37
N ASN A 208 13.06 -3.74 0.30
CA ASN A 208 12.64 -4.91 1.06
C ASN A 208 11.68 -4.52 2.18
N TRP A 209 10.58 -5.27 2.25
CA TRP A 209 9.61 -5.21 3.34
C TRP A 209 10.10 -6.18 4.42
N GLU A 210 10.88 -5.70 5.35
CA GLU A 210 11.34 -6.52 6.49
C GLU A 210 10.37 -6.45 7.68
N THR A 211 9.14 -6.02 7.47
CA THR A 211 8.17 -5.91 8.55
C THR A 211 7.24 -7.09 8.61
N SER A 212 7.03 -7.58 9.82
CA SER A 212 6.11 -8.66 10.11
C SER A 212 4.71 -8.36 9.55
N GLY A 213 4.27 -9.13 8.57
CA GLY A 213 2.91 -9.15 8.10
C GLY A 213 2.58 -8.39 6.82
N GLU A 214 3.52 -7.69 6.18
CA GLU A 214 3.28 -7.08 4.87
C GLU A 214 3.65 -8.03 3.72
N PRO A 215 2.93 -8.00 2.58
CA PRO A 215 3.23 -8.85 1.44
C PRO A 215 4.58 -8.51 0.80
N GLU A 216 5.52 -9.45 0.77
CA GLU A 216 6.87 -9.27 0.22
C GLU A 216 6.90 -8.85 -1.26
N ASN A 217 5.86 -9.20 -2.03
CA ASN A 217 5.77 -8.99 -3.47
C ASN A 217 4.67 -8.00 -3.87
N THR A 218 4.45 -6.96 -3.07
CA THR A 218 3.49 -5.92 -3.40
C THR A 218 3.84 -5.23 -4.71
N LYS A 219 2.88 -5.19 -5.64
CA LYS A 219 2.95 -4.46 -6.90
C LYS A 219 1.99 -3.28 -6.86
N CYS A 220 2.41 -2.15 -7.42
CA CYS A 220 1.55 -0.98 -7.57
C CYS A 220 1.55 -0.53 -9.02
N TYR A 221 0.39 -0.09 -9.50
CA TYR A 221 0.21 0.53 -10.81
C TYR A 221 -0.50 1.86 -10.66
N SER A 222 -0.22 2.83 -11.53
CA SER A 222 -1.02 4.04 -11.64
C SER A 222 -2.44 3.70 -12.08
N THR A 223 -3.43 4.40 -11.53
CA THR A 223 -4.81 4.36 -12.02
C THR A 223 -5.01 5.27 -13.25
N GLY A 224 -4.02 6.08 -13.60
CA GLY A 224 -4.11 7.12 -14.63
C GLY A 224 -4.82 8.39 -14.17
N LYS A 225 -5.32 8.44 -12.94
CA LYS A 225 -6.10 9.60 -12.45
C LYS A 225 -5.26 10.88 -12.47
N LEU A 226 -4.01 10.83 -11.99
CA LEU A 226 -3.13 12.00 -11.93
C LEU A 226 -2.81 12.54 -13.31
N GLU A 227 -2.47 11.65 -14.24
CA GLU A 227 -2.20 11.97 -15.63
C GLU A 227 -3.43 12.62 -16.29
N GLN A 228 -4.62 12.06 -16.07
CA GLN A 228 -5.87 12.59 -16.60
C GLN A 228 -6.27 13.93 -15.97
N GLU A 229 -6.06 14.14 -14.67
CA GLU A 229 -6.30 15.42 -14.02
C GLU A 229 -5.49 16.54 -14.68
N ILE A 230 -4.20 16.29 -14.98
CA ILE A 230 -3.33 17.24 -15.65
C ILE A 230 -3.81 17.50 -17.09
N LEU A 231 -4.06 16.44 -17.86
CA LEU A 231 -4.54 16.58 -19.23
C LEU A 231 -5.90 17.31 -19.33
N ASN A 232 -6.73 17.18 -18.31
CA ASN A 232 -8.04 17.85 -18.27
C ASN A 232 -7.93 19.35 -17.95
N LEU A 233 -6.84 19.83 -17.32
CA LEU A 233 -6.61 21.27 -17.12
C LEU A 233 -6.54 22.06 -18.45
N ILE A 234 -6.19 21.37 -19.52
CA ILE A 234 -5.94 21.99 -20.85
C ILE A 234 -7.12 21.83 -21.81
N LYS A 235 -8.00 20.86 -21.54
CA LYS A 235 -9.17 20.58 -22.38
C LYS A 235 -10.34 21.54 -22.13
N GLN A 236 -10.23 22.39 -21.11
CA GLN A 236 -11.23 23.42 -20.76
C GLN A 236 -11.00 24.68 -21.59
#